data_3014a00907f6a8dab5fa1eb069bfd823
#
_entry.id   3014a00907f6a8dab5fa1eb069bfd823
#
_cell.length_a   1.000
_cell.length_b   1.000
_cell.length_c   1.000
_cell.angle_alpha   90.00
_cell.angle_beta   90.00
_cell.angle_gamma   90.00
#
_symmetry.space_group_name_H-M   'P 1'
#
loop_
_entity.id
_entity.type
_entity.pdbx_description
1 polymer ?
#
loop_
_entity_poly.entity_id
_entity_poly.type
_entity_poly.pdbx_seq_one_letter_code
_entity_poly.pdbx_strand_id
1 'polypeptide(L)'
;MRRVGHKGADLIAPGNTFASFEAALEAGVDMIEFDVLPERPDGDGELLLAHDYADAARRTPHTLEEGLQHFCGEAYGAIDLDLDLKLPGYEERVVEALRRFGLDRRALISSMERPSLRLLRERHPQVRLGWSVPRMRRNPFERAHTAVPAYLGLQVLRRTLPGQARRAIEAGAVDAVMANHHLVTPRLAEAVRGAGGELFVWTVDDAQHIAWLEELGVTGVITNDPRLFGAPGAEAVS
;
A
#
# COMPACT_ATOMS: atom_id res chain seq x y z
N MET A 1 5.17 -4.66 14.78
CA MET A 1 4.61 -4.62 13.39
C MET A 1 3.86 -3.30 13.19
N ARG A 2 3.93 -2.63 12.02
CA ARG A 2 3.17 -1.40 11.72
C ARG A 2 1.72 -1.75 11.37
N ARG A 3 0.80 -0.96 11.89
CA ARG A 3 -0.64 -1.08 11.65
C ARG A 3 -1.01 -0.11 10.51
N VAL A 4 -1.47 -0.65 9.37
CA VAL A 4 -1.75 0.19 8.20
C VAL A 4 -3.23 0.09 7.84
N GLY A 5 -3.88 1.25 7.74
CA GLY A 5 -5.27 1.33 7.29
C GLY A 5 -5.34 1.37 5.77
N HIS A 6 -6.07 0.41 5.15
CA HIS A 6 -6.27 0.32 3.70
C HIS A 6 -7.33 1.32 3.25
N LYS A 7 -6.94 2.24 2.39
CA LYS A 7 -7.76 3.39 1.99
C LYS A 7 -8.33 4.16 3.19
N GLY A 8 -7.56 4.19 4.27
CA GLY A 8 -8.01 4.54 5.60
C GLY A 8 -8.57 3.33 6.36
N ALA A 9 -9.88 3.23 6.48
CA ALA A 9 -10.58 2.12 7.14
C ALA A 9 -11.81 1.71 6.31
N ASP A 10 -11.60 1.08 5.15
CA ASP A 10 -12.60 0.86 4.09
C ASP A 10 -13.81 -0.01 4.55
N LEU A 11 -13.68 -0.81 5.60
CA LEU A 11 -14.80 -1.55 6.21
C LEU A 11 -15.53 -0.76 7.32
N ILE A 12 -15.04 0.43 7.70
CA ILE A 12 -15.68 1.28 8.71
C ILE A 12 -16.37 2.46 8.04
N ALA A 13 -15.69 3.10 7.09
CA ALA A 13 -16.21 4.21 6.28
C ALA A 13 -15.73 4.06 4.84
N PRO A 14 -16.42 4.64 3.83
CA PRO A 14 -16.01 4.49 2.43
C PRO A 14 -14.54 4.87 2.22
N GLY A 15 -13.77 3.97 1.63
CA GLY A 15 -12.33 4.13 1.45
C GLY A 15 -11.95 5.36 0.61
N ASN A 16 -10.73 5.86 0.77
CA ASN A 16 -10.23 7.06 0.10
C ASN A 16 -11.08 8.32 0.39
N THR A 17 -11.64 8.41 1.61
CA THR A 17 -12.39 9.59 2.10
C THR A 17 -11.84 10.06 3.43
N PHE A 18 -12.10 11.33 3.78
CA PHE A 18 -11.68 11.87 5.08
C PHE A 18 -12.28 11.07 6.24
N ALA A 19 -13.55 10.64 6.11
CA ALA A 19 -14.19 9.81 7.13
C ALA A 19 -13.45 8.47 7.35
N SER A 20 -12.93 7.84 6.29
CA SER A 20 -12.15 6.61 6.44
C SER A 20 -10.76 6.87 7.04
N PHE A 21 -10.16 8.02 6.77
CA PHE A 21 -8.89 8.42 7.37
C PHE A 21 -9.03 8.73 8.86
N GLU A 22 -10.10 9.43 9.24
CA GLU A 22 -10.45 9.70 10.64
C GLU A 22 -10.73 8.39 11.41
N ALA A 23 -11.50 7.48 10.81
CA ALA A 23 -11.76 6.17 11.42
C ALA A 23 -10.47 5.32 11.60
N ALA A 24 -9.53 5.39 10.65
CA ALA A 24 -8.24 4.74 10.78
C ALA A 24 -7.39 5.37 11.91
N LEU A 25 -7.39 6.70 11.99
CA LEU A 25 -6.70 7.44 13.05
C LEU A 25 -7.27 7.07 14.44
N GLU A 26 -8.60 7.05 14.59
CA GLU A 26 -9.28 6.64 15.83
C GLU A 26 -8.97 5.20 16.22
N ALA A 27 -8.78 4.30 15.24
CA ALA A 27 -8.38 2.92 15.48
C ALA A 27 -6.89 2.76 15.84
N GLY A 28 -6.10 3.83 15.82
CA GLY A 28 -4.69 3.85 16.25
C GLY A 28 -3.74 3.19 15.25
N VAL A 29 -3.89 3.48 13.96
CA VAL A 29 -2.92 3.05 12.93
C VAL A 29 -1.63 3.87 12.99
N ASP A 30 -0.55 3.29 12.47
CA ASP A 30 0.75 3.95 12.34
C ASP A 30 0.94 4.57 10.95
N MET A 31 0.14 4.11 9.98
CA MET A 31 0.22 4.50 8.58
C MET A 31 -1.15 4.38 7.91
N ILE A 32 -1.43 5.28 6.98
CA ILE A 32 -2.63 5.23 6.14
C ILE A 32 -2.19 5.03 4.69
N GLU A 33 -2.70 3.96 4.09
CA GLU A 33 -2.59 3.74 2.65
C GLU A 33 -3.80 4.33 1.95
N PHE A 34 -3.57 4.96 0.79
CA PHE A 34 -4.63 5.46 -0.08
C PHE A 34 -4.21 5.46 -1.55
N ASP A 35 -5.21 5.32 -2.41
CA ASP A 35 -5.05 5.25 -3.84
C ASP A 35 -4.95 6.62 -4.49
N VAL A 36 -4.04 6.78 -5.45
CA VAL A 36 -3.94 7.99 -6.28
C VAL A 36 -4.17 7.61 -7.75
N LEU A 37 -5.18 8.23 -8.35
CA LEU A 37 -5.60 8.01 -9.74
C LEU A 37 -5.65 9.35 -10.49
N PRO A 38 -5.08 9.49 -11.69
CA PRO A 38 -5.28 10.68 -12.49
C PRO A 38 -6.72 10.72 -13.04
N GLU A 39 -7.31 11.90 -13.15
CA GLU A 39 -8.65 12.09 -13.71
C GLU A 39 -8.78 11.49 -15.12
N ARG A 40 -7.71 11.56 -15.90
CA ARG A 40 -7.64 11.00 -17.25
C ARG A 40 -6.55 9.91 -17.38
N PRO A 41 -6.78 8.88 -18.21
CA PRO A 41 -5.84 7.76 -18.39
C PRO A 41 -4.47 8.16 -18.95
N ASP A 42 -4.34 9.32 -19.56
CA ASP A 42 -3.07 9.88 -20.05
C ASP A 42 -2.21 10.55 -18.97
N GLY A 43 -2.71 10.58 -17.72
CA GLY A 43 -2.03 11.19 -16.57
C GLY A 43 -2.40 12.65 -16.35
N ASP A 44 -3.24 13.23 -17.19
CA ASP A 44 -3.70 14.61 -17.12
C ASP A 44 -4.93 14.81 -16.23
N GLY A 45 -5.29 16.06 -15.99
CA GLY A 45 -6.40 16.46 -15.12
C GLY A 45 -6.01 16.47 -13.64
N GLU A 46 -6.97 16.46 -12.74
CA GLU A 46 -6.74 16.39 -11.30
C GLU A 46 -6.21 15.01 -10.89
N LEU A 47 -5.46 14.95 -9.80
CA LEU A 47 -5.13 13.69 -9.13
C LEU A 47 -6.17 13.42 -8.06
N LEU A 48 -6.82 12.27 -8.17
CA LEU A 48 -7.99 11.90 -7.37
C LEU A 48 -7.63 10.81 -6.35
N LEU A 49 -8.29 10.84 -5.19
CA LEU A 49 -8.25 9.75 -4.23
C LEU A 49 -9.30 8.71 -4.63
N ALA A 50 -8.92 7.78 -5.50
CA ALA A 50 -9.80 6.76 -6.03
C ALA A 50 -9.02 5.52 -6.47
N HIS A 51 -9.62 4.33 -6.28
CA HIS A 51 -9.00 3.07 -6.65
C HIS A 51 -8.96 2.86 -8.17
N ASP A 52 -10.03 3.22 -8.85
CA ASP A 52 -10.18 3.12 -10.31
C ASP A 52 -11.28 4.08 -10.81
N TYR A 53 -11.45 4.17 -12.12
CA TYR A 53 -12.47 5.04 -12.73
C TYR A 53 -13.90 4.62 -12.43
N ALA A 54 -14.16 3.35 -12.10
CA ALA A 54 -15.48 2.90 -11.68
C ALA A 54 -15.80 3.37 -10.25
N ASP A 55 -14.80 3.40 -9.37
CA ASP A 55 -14.92 3.99 -8.03
C ASP A 55 -15.11 5.51 -8.16
N ALA A 56 -14.27 6.20 -8.92
CA ALA A 56 -14.36 7.64 -9.14
C ALA A 56 -15.73 8.08 -9.70
N ALA A 57 -16.35 7.25 -10.56
CA ALA A 57 -17.65 7.55 -11.14
C ALA A 57 -18.85 7.36 -10.18
N ARG A 58 -18.68 6.69 -9.05
CA ARG A 58 -19.75 6.44 -8.07
C ARG A 58 -19.94 7.56 -7.06
N ARG A 59 -18.97 8.44 -6.93
CA ARG A 59 -18.92 9.53 -5.96
C ARG A 59 -18.11 10.70 -6.54
N THR A 60 -18.11 11.81 -5.86
CA THR A 60 -17.15 12.88 -6.13
C THR A 60 -15.90 12.59 -5.28
N PRO A 61 -14.79 12.06 -5.86
CA PRO A 61 -13.59 11.79 -5.10
C PRO A 61 -12.93 13.10 -4.65
N HIS A 62 -12.26 13.07 -3.50
CA HIS A 62 -11.34 14.13 -3.12
C HIS A 62 -10.15 14.17 -4.07
N THR A 63 -9.56 15.35 -4.25
CA THR A 63 -8.28 15.48 -4.94
C THR A 63 -7.13 15.10 -4.03
N LEU A 64 -5.97 14.77 -4.62
CA LEU A 64 -4.74 14.54 -3.86
C LEU A 64 -4.38 15.76 -2.99
N GLU A 65 -4.55 16.97 -3.52
CA GLU A 65 -4.25 18.19 -2.77
C GLU A 65 -5.13 18.35 -1.53
N GLU A 66 -6.44 18.09 -1.66
CA GLU A 66 -7.35 18.08 -0.50
C GLU A 66 -6.96 17.01 0.52
N GLY A 67 -6.58 15.81 0.06
CA GLY A 67 -6.08 14.74 0.94
C GLY A 67 -4.80 15.12 1.67
N LEU A 68 -3.80 15.66 0.97
CA LEU A 68 -2.54 16.09 1.58
C LEU A 68 -2.77 17.26 2.56
N GLN A 69 -3.64 18.20 2.22
CA GLN A 69 -4.03 19.27 3.13
C GLN A 69 -4.67 18.71 4.41
N HIS A 70 -5.53 17.71 4.30
CA HIS A 70 -6.13 17.03 5.46
C HIS A 70 -5.05 16.37 6.35
N PHE A 71 -4.07 15.69 5.76
CA PHE A 71 -2.95 15.06 6.47
C PHE A 71 -1.94 16.05 7.09
N CYS A 72 -2.02 17.35 6.76
CA CYS A 72 -1.27 18.39 7.47
C CYS A 72 -1.88 18.73 8.85
N GLY A 73 -3.08 18.24 9.18
CA GLY A 73 -3.69 18.42 10.49
C GLY A 73 -2.82 17.82 11.61
N GLU A 74 -2.80 18.49 12.77
CA GLU A 74 -1.97 18.11 13.93
C GLU A 74 -2.19 16.66 14.35
N ALA A 75 -3.43 16.17 14.28
CA ALA A 75 -3.79 14.78 14.63
C ALA A 75 -3.08 13.72 13.79
N TYR A 76 -2.67 14.07 12.56
CA TYR A 76 -1.96 13.18 11.64
C TYR A 76 -0.44 13.31 11.72
N GLY A 77 0.09 14.16 12.62
CA GLY A 77 1.53 14.47 12.68
C GLY A 77 2.46 13.25 12.83
N ALA A 78 2.00 12.19 13.49
CA ALA A 78 2.74 10.94 13.69
C ALA A 78 2.39 9.83 12.68
N ILE A 79 1.44 10.06 11.76
CA ILE A 79 0.95 9.06 10.82
C ILE A 79 1.77 9.12 9.53
N ASP A 80 2.36 7.98 9.13
CA ASP A 80 2.98 7.85 7.81
C ASP A 80 1.92 7.61 6.72
N LEU A 81 2.30 7.85 5.48
CA LEU A 81 1.42 7.75 4.32
C LEU A 81 1.98 6.73 3.33
N ASP A 82 1.11 5.88 2.75
CA ASP A 82 1.43 5.07 1.58
C ASP A 82 0.52 5.50 0.43
N LEU A 83 1.11 6.05 -0.63
CA LEU A 83 0.41 6.51 -1.82
C LEU A 83 0.55 5.44 -2.91
N ASP A 84 -0.52 4.65 -3.16
CA ASP A 84 -0.51 3.64 -4.22
C ASP A 84 -0.88 4.25 -5.57
N LEU A 85 0.12 4.36 -6.46
CA LEU A 85 -0.05 4.90 -7.81
C LEU A 85 -0.68 3.84 -8.72
N LYS A 86 -1.88 4.12 -9.23
CA LYS A 86 -2.67 3.18 -10.03
C LYS A 86 -2.27 3.10 -11.49
N LEU A 87 -1.71 4.16 -12.05
CA LEU A 87 -1.29 4.28 -13.45
C LEU A 87 0.07 4.99 -13.55
N PRO A 88 0.79 4.84 -14.66
CA PRO A 88 1.96 5.67 -14.94
C PRO A 88 1.58 7.04 -15.51
N GLY A 89 2.53 8.00 -15.44
CA GLY A 89 2.48 9.27 -16.17
C GLY A 89 2.24 10.51 -15.32
N TYR A 90 2.06 10.36 -13.99
CA TYR A 90 1.85 11.49 -13.06
C TYR A 90 2.76 11.46 -11.82
N GLU A 91 3.77 10.62 -11.84
CA GLU A 91 4.67 10.36 -10.70
C GLU A 91 5.32 11.64 -10.16
N GLU A 92 5.80 12.50 -11.08
CA GLU A 92 6.45 13.78 -10.73
C GLU A 92 5.48 14.70 -9.97
N ARG A 93 4.23 14.76 -10.42
CA ARG A 93 3.19 15.60 -9.81
C ARG A 93 2.89 15.18 -8.38
N VAL A 94 2.92 13.86 -8.10
CA VAL A 94 2.73 13.33 -6.74
C VAL A 94 3.90 13.74 -5.84
N VAL A 95 5.14 13.61 -6.31
CA VAL A 95 6.32 14.02 -5.53
C VAL A 95 6.34 15.53 -5.28
N GLU A 96 5.99 16.33 -6.28
CA GLU A 96 5.88 17.79 -6.14
C GLU A 96 4.81 18.18 -5.12
N ALA A 97 3.64 17.53 -5.16
CA ALA A 97 2.58 17.75 -4.18
C ALA A 97 3.05 17.39 -2.77
N LEU A 98 3.63 16.20 -2.56
CA LEU A 98 4.16 15.80 -1.26
C LEU A 98 5.16 16.80 -0.69
N ARG A 99 6.09 17.30 -1.51
CA ARG A 99 7.07 18.33 -1.10
C ARG A 99 6.42 19.64 -0.76
N ARG A 100 5.46 20.10 -1.55
CA ARG A 100 4.72 21.36 -1.30
C ARG A 100 4.00 21.35 0.05
N PHE A 101 3.47 20.19 0.45
CA PHE A 101 2.81 20.00 1.74
C PHE A 101 3.78 19.59 2.87
N GLY A 102 5.08 19.36 2.59
CA GLY A 102 6.07 18.95 3.57
C GLY A 102 5.89 17.51 4.10
N LEU A 103 5.22 16.64 3.31
CA LEU A 103 4.85 15.27 3.69
C LEU A 103 5.78 14.21 3.08
N ASP A 104 6.72 14.61 2.23
CA ASP A 104 7.62 13.73 1.48
C ASP A 104 8.46 12.79 2.37
N ARG A 105 8.83 13.23 3.57
CA ARG A 105 9.61 12.42 4.52
C ARG A 105 8.79 11.34 5.22
N ARG A 106 7.48 11.49 5.30
CA ARG A 106 6.54 10.54 5.91
C ARG A 106 5.84 9.66 4.87
N ALA A 107 6.15 9.86 3.58
CA ALA A 107 5.51 9.16 2.49
C ALA A 107 6.34 7.97 2.00
N LEU A 108 5.65 6.86 1.71
CA LEU A 108 6.05 5.78 0.85
C LEU A 108 5.21 5.91 -0.42
N ILE A 109 5.81 5.83 -1.59
CA ILE A 109 5.07 5.74 -2.85
C ILE A 109 5.12 4.30 -3.32
N SER A 110 3.97 3.64 -3.37
CA SER A 110 3.86 2.27 -3.87
C SER A 110 3.20 2.21 -5.25
N SER A 111 3.50 1.17 -5.99
CA SER A 111 2.85 0.90 -7.29
C SER A 111 3.10 -0.54 -7.76
N MET A 112 2.15 -1.05 -8.55
CA MET A 112 2.33 -2.26 -9.35
C MET A 112 3.12 -1.98 -10.65
N GLU A 113 3.24 -0.71 -11.06
CA GLU A 113 3.86 -0.28 -12.30
C GLU A 113 5.37 -0.05 -12.10
N ARG A 114 6.18 -1.07 -12.40
CA ARG A 114 7.64 -1.01 -12.24
C ARG A 114 8.32 0.13 -13.04
N PRO A 115 7.83 0.54 -14.22
CA PRO A 115 8.34 1.73 -14.91
C PRO A 115 8.22 3.00 -14.07
N SER A 116 7.10 3.21 -13.37
CA SER A 116 6.88 4.35 -12.47
C SER A 116 7.89 4.35 -11.31
N LEU A 117 8.10 3.19 -10.67
CA LEU A 117 9.09 3.06 -9.59
C LEU A 117 10.53 3.34 -10.08
N ARG A 118 10.87 2.90 -11.29
CA ARG A 118 12.16 3.20 -11.90
C ARG A 118 12.33 4.70 -12.15
N LEU A 119 11.34 5.34 -12.76
CA LEU A 119 11.34 6.79 -13.01
C LEU A 119 11.54 7.56 -11.70
N LEU A 120 10.78 7.21 -10.66
CA LEU A 120 10.89 7.83 -9.35
C LEU A 120 12.27 7.62 -8.73
N ARG A 121 12.83 6.41 -8.80
CA ARG A 121 14.16 6.14 -8.27
C ARG A 121 15.26 6.93 -8.99
N GLU A 122 15.16 7.07 -10.30
CA GLU A 122 16.11 7.83 -11.12
C GLU A 122 16.06 9.34 -10.83
N ARG A 123 14.87 9.90 -10.66
CA ARG A 123 14.69 11.35 -10.52
C ARG A 123 14.58 11.84 -9.07
N HIS A 124 14.13 10.98 -8.17
CA HIS A 124 13.87 11.28 -6.78
C HIS A 124 14.44 10.19 -5.85
N PRO A 125 15.77 9.97 -5.83
CA PRO A 125 16.40 8.84 -5.11
C PRO A 125 16.11 8.83 -3.60
N GLN A 126 15.71 9.96 -3.02
CA GLN A 126 15.39 10.09 -1.60
C GLN A 126 13.96 9.66 -1.25
N VAL A 127 13.07 9.47 -2.24
CA VAL A 127 11.69 9.02 -2.00
C VAL A 127 11.68 7.53 -1.67
N ARG A 128 10.95 7.15 -0.64
CA ARG A 128 10.74 5.74 -0.28
C ARG A 128 9.77 5.11 -1.28
N LEU A 129 10.17 3.96 -1.83
CA LEU A 129 9.41 3.27 -2.89
C LEU A 129 9.00 1.87 -2.47
N GLY A 130 7.71 1.53 -2.69
CA GLY A 130 7.11 0.23 -2.47
C GLY A 130 6.75 -0.47 -3.78
N TRP A 131 7.18 -1.72 -3.95
CA TRP A 131 6.76 -2.53 -5.09
C TRP A 131 5.56 -3.39 -4.74
N SER A 132 4.37 -3.06 -5.28
CA SER A 132 3.12 -3.79 -5.07
C SER A 132 3.04 -5.03 -5.97
N VAL A 133 2.79 -6.20 -5.36
CA VAL A 133 2.72 -7.51 -6.03
C VAL A 133 1.53 -8.34 -5.54
N PRO A 134 0.89 -9.11 -6.43
CA PRO A 134 1.12 -9.25 -7.85
C PRO A 134 0.50 -8.10 -8.65
N ARG A 135 0.97 -7.89 -9.87
CA ARG A 135 0.30 -6.99 -10.81
C ARG A 135 -0.97 -7.67 -11.32
N MET A 136 -2.10 -7.35 -10.71
CA MET A 136 -3.41 -7.85 -11.13
C MET A 136 -4.37 -6.68 -11.35
N ARG A 137 -4.98 -6.65 -12.54
CA ARG A 137 -6.02 -5.66 -12.88
C ARG A 137 -7.43 -6.19 -12.65
N ARG A 138 -7.59 -7.52 -12.45
CA ARG A 138 -8.86 -8.22 -12.15
C ARG A 138 -8.56 -9.44 -11.30
N ASN A 139 -9.51 -9.83 -10.45
CA ASN A 139 -9.39 -11.05 -9.67
C ASN A 139 -9.58 -12.29 -10.59
N PRO A 140 -8.52 -13.09 -10.82
CA PRO A 140 -8.60 -14.23 -11.73
C PRO A 140 -9.36 -15.42 -11.12
N PHE A 141 -9.68 -15.39 -9.82
CA PHE A 141 -10.39 -16.46 -9.11
C PHE A 141 -11.91 -16.35 -9.20
N GLU A 142 -12.46 -15.27 -9.76
CA GLU A 142 -13.90 -15.07 -9.91
C GLU A 142 -14.55 -16.02 -10.91
N ARG A 143 -13.77 -16.64 -11.79
CA ARG A 143 -14.27 -17.56 -12.82
C ARG A 143 -13.58 -18.92 -12.72
N ALA A 144 -14.37 -20.00 -12.68
CA ALA A 144 -13.85 -21.36 -12.51
C ALA A 144 -12.78 -21.77 -13.55
N HIS A 145 -12.91 -21.34 -14.81
CA HIS A 145 -11.95 -21.68 -15.87
C HIS A 145 -10.62 -20.93 -15.78
N THR A 146 -10.56 -19.84 -15.02
CA THR A 146 -9.31 -19.07 -14.76
C THR A 146 -8.67 -19.45 -13.43
N ALA A 147 -9.39 -20.14 -12.54
CA ALA A 147 -8.93 -20.47 -11.19
C ALA A 147 -7.70 -21.39 -11.18
N VAL A 148 -7.71 -22.47 -12.00
CA VAL A 148 -6.58 -23.42 -12.05
C VAL A 148 -5.29 -22.78 -12.61
N PRO A 149 -5.31 -22.10 -13.76
CA PRO A 149 -4.15 -21.36 -14.24
C PRO A 149 -3.66 -20.30 -13.24
N ALA A 150 -4.58 -19.60 -12.59
CA ALA A 150 -4.26 -18.60 -11.58
C ALA A 150 -3.56 -19.22 -10.36
N TYR A 151 -4.04 -20.38 -9.89
CA TYR A 151 -3.40 -21.11 -8.80
C TYR A 151 -1.98 -21.54 -9.14
N LEU A 152 -1.77 -22.10 -10.35
CA LEU A 152 -0.42 -22.45 -10.80
C LEU A 152 0.49 -21.24 -10.92
N GLY A 153 -0.01 -20.12 -11.45
CA GLY A 153 0.69 -18.85 -11.50
C GLY A 153 1.07 -18.35 -10.11
N LEU A 154 0.15 -18.45 -9.14
CA LEU A 154 0.41 -18.10 -7.75
C LEU A 154 1.56 -18.94 -7.16
N GLN A 155 1.58 -20.28 -7.41
CA GLN A 155 2.64 -21.14 -6.91
C GLN A 155 4.01 -20.82 -7.53
N VAL A 156 4.04 -20.50 -8.82
CA VAL A 156 5.28 -20.03 -9.49
C VAL A 156 5.74 -18.71 -8.86
N LEU A 157 4.82 -17.78 -8.66
CA LEU A 157 5.13 -16.49 -8.07
C LEU A 157 5.63 -16.63 -6.62
N ARG A 158 4.98 -17.46 -5.80
CA ARG A 158 5.47 -17.76 -4.42
C ARG A 158 6.90 -18.29 -4.39
N ARG A 159 7.32 -19.04 -5.41
CA ARG A 159 8.68 -19.59 -5.51
C ARG A 159 9.70 -18.58 -6.02
N THR A 160 9.32 -17.70 -6.92
CA THR A 160 10.24 -16.78 -7.61
C THR A 160 10.33 -15.41 -6.94
N LEU A 161 9.25 -14.96 -6.29
CA LEU A 161 9.14 -13.64 -5.67
C LEU A 161 10.24 -13.38 -4.61
N PRO A 162 10.62 -14.32 -3.71
CA PRO A 162 11.68 -14.06 -2.74
C PRO A 162 13.00 -13.62 -3.38
N GLY A 163 13.42 -14.30 -4.46
CA GLY A 163 14.63 -13.93 -5.18
C GLY A 163 14.51 -12.64 -5.98
N GLN A 164 13.31 -12.31 -6.48
CA GLN A 164 13.06 -11.05 -7.18
C GLN A 164 13.05 -9.87 -6.21
N ALA A 165 12.36 -10.01 -5.07
CA ALA A 165 12.28 -9.01 -4.01
C ALA A 165 13.66 -8.67 -3.48
N ARG A 166 14.45 -9.70 -3.11
CA ARG A 166 15.81 -9.52 -2.65
C ARG A 166 16.65 -8.71 -3.64
N ARG A 167 16.67 -9.11 -4.91
CA ARG A 167 17.44 -8.39 -5.94
C ARG A 167 16.99 -6.95 -6.15
N ALA A 168 15.67 -6.68 -6.08
CA ALA A 168 15.15 -5.33 -6.25
C ALA A 168 15.60 -4.41 -5.10
N ILE A 169 15.61 -4.91 -3.86
CA ILE A 169 16.05 -4.18 -2.67
C ILE A 169 17.57 -4.00 -2.69
N GLU A 170 18.34 -5.07 -2.89
CA GLU A 170 19.82 -5.01 -2.95
C GLU A 170 20.32 -4.07 -4.05
N ALA A 171 19.58 -3.95 -5.16
CA ALA A 171 19.88 -2.99 -6.23
C ALA A 171 19.43 -1.56 -5.91
N GLY A 172 18.81 -1.30 -4.77
CA GLY A 172 18.25 0.00 -4.40
C GLY A 172 17.08 0.45 -5.28
N ALA A 173 16.47 -0.47 -6.04
CA ALA A 173 15.35 -0.13 -6.93
C ALA A 173 14.08 0.18 -6.16
N VAL A 174 13.88 -0.46 -5.01
CA VAL A 174 12.77 -0.22 -4.07
C VAL A 174 13.25 -0.42 -2.63
N ASP A 175 12.54 0.18 -1.68
CA ASP A 175 12.82 0.09 -0.25
C ASP A 175 11.89 -0.93 0.42
N ALA A 176 10.70 -1.13 -0.14
CA ALA A 176 9.67 -2.02 0.38
C ALA A 176 9.06 -2.92 -0.71
N VAL A 177 8.52 -4.06 -0.27
CA VAL A 177 7.65 -4.93 -1.05
C VAL A 177 6.27 -4.93 -0.41
N MET A 178 5.24 -4.56 -1.18
CA MET A 178 3.83 -4.56 -0.79
C MET A 178 3.20 -5.83 -1.35
N ALA A 179 3.19 -6.91 -0.58
CA ALA A 179 2.80 -8.24 -1.07
C ALA A 179 1.34 -8.57 -0.73
N ASN A 180 0.59 -9.08 -1.71
CA ASN A 180 -0.68 -9.71 -1.40
C ASN A 180 -0.49 -10.89 -0.44
N HIS A 181 -1.36 -11.02 0.56
CA HIS A 181 -1.24 -12.00 1.63
C HIS A 181 -1.11 -13.45 1.14
N HIS A 182 -1.71 -13.78 -0.02
CA HIS A 182 -1.56 -15.11 -0.63
C HIS A 182 -0.13 -15.41 -1.11
N LEU A 183 0.73 -14.42 -1.30
CA LEU A 183 2.12 -14.58 -1.74
C LEU A 183 3.09 -14.70 -0.57
N VAL A 184 2.66 -14.35 0.64
CA VAL A 184 3.54 -14.30 1.79
C VAL A 184 3.91 -15.71 2.25
N THR A 185 5.20 -15.91 2.46
CA THR A 185 5.80 -17.13 2.98
C THR A 185 6.97 -16.75 3.91
N PRO A 186 7.38 -17.62 4.84
CA PRO A 186 8.58 -17.39 5.66
C PRO A 186 9.82 -17.05 4.80
N ARG A 187 9.96 -17.71 3.66
CA ARG A 187 11.05 -17.46 2.72
C ARG A 187 11.00 -16.05 2.09
N LEU A 188 9.82 -15.50 1.83
CA LEU A 188 9.69 -14.13 1.34
C LEU A 188 10.07 -13.12 2.43
N ALA A 189 9.55 -13.30 3.64
CA ALA A 189 9.86 -12.42 4.78
C ALA A 189 11.36 -12.41 5.08
N GLU A 190 12.00 -13.58 5.11
CA GLU A 190 13.45 -13.70 5.29
C GLU A 190 14.25 -13.04 4.16
N ALA A 191 13.84 -13.23 2.91
CA ALA A 191 14.54 -12.66 1.76
C ALA A 191 14.49 -11.14 1.72
N VAL A 192 13.33 -10.54 2.07
CA VAL A 192 13.15 -9.08 2.14
C VAL A 192 13.94 -8.51 3.31
N ARG A 193 13.78 -9.08 4.52
CA ARG A 193 14.51 -8.65 5.72
C ARG A 193 16.02 -8.80 5.57
N GLY A 194 16.50 -9.93 5.01
CA GLY A 194 17.91 -10.19 4.78
C GLY A 194 18.55 -9.23 3.75
N ALA A 195 17.76 -8.63 2.87
CA ALA A 195 18.19 -7.59 1.96
C ALA A 195 18.11 -6.17 2.55
N GLY A 196 17.65 -6.02 3.80
CA GLY A 196 17.47 -4.73 4.46
C GLY A 196 16.21 -3.96 4.02
N GLY A 197 15.25 -4.64 3.39
CA GLY A 197 13.99 -4.04 2.93
C GLY A 197 12.83 -4.24 3.90
N GLU A 198 11.73 -3.59 3.60
CA GLU A 198 10.46 -3.66 4.34
C GLU A 198 9.46 -4.56 3.62
N LEU A 199 8.68 -5.35 4.38
CA LEU A 199 7.60 -6.17 3.84
C LEU A 199 6.26 -5.71 4.44
N PHE A 200 5.41 -5.14 3.60
CA PHE A 200 4.01 -4.84 3.92
C PHE A 200 3.10 -5.87 3.26
N VAL A 201 2.04 -6.26 3.94
CA VAL A 201 1.15 -7.34 3.49
C VAL A 201 -0.28 -6.82 3.36
N TRP A 202 -0.89 -6.95 2.17
CA TRP A 202 -2.23 -6.48 1.84
C TRP A 202 -3.10 -7.57 1.21
N THR A 203 -4.42 -7.50 1.22
CA THR A 203 -5.22 -6.89 2.25
C THR A 203 -5.59 -8.01 3.21
N VAL A 204 -5.47 -7.80 4.49
CA VAL A 204 -5.66 -8.84 5.51
C VAL A 204 -6.75 -8.41 6.48
N ASP A 205 -7.93 -9.04 6.36
CA ASP A 205 -9.11 -8.73 7.15
C ASP A 205 -9.48 -9.91 8.09
N ASP A 206 -8.46 -10.55 8.65
CA ASP A 206 -8.58 -11.65 9.59
C ASP A 206 -7.56 -11.52 10.72
N ALA A 207 -8.02 -11.48 11.97
CA ALA A 207 -7.17 -11.23 13.14
C ALA A 207 -6.15 -12.36 13.39
N GLN A 208 -6.50 -13.62 13.10
CA GLN A 208 -5.57 -14.74 13.28
C GLN A 208 -4.44 -14.68 12.24
N HIS A 209 -4.81 -14.28 11.02
CA HIS A 209 -3.81 -14.09 9.96
C HIS A 209 -2.89 -12.89 10.26
N ILE A 210 -3.43 -11.80 10.82
CA ILE A 210 -2.62 -10.66 11.28
C ILE A 210 -1.61 -11.11 12.34
N ALA A 211 -2.05 -11.87 13.35
CA ALA A 211 -1.18 -12.40 14.41
C ALA A 211 -0.07 -13.30 13.84
N TRP A 212 -0.41 -14.20 12.91
CA TRP A 212 0.59 -15.03 12.23
C TRP A 212 1.63 -14.21 11.46
N LEU A 213 1.21 -13.13 10.77
CA LEU A 213 2.11 -12.24 10.05
C LEU A 213 3.02 -11.45 11.01
N GLU A 214 2.51 -11.07 12.17
CA GLU A 214 3.31 -10.44 13.22
C GLU A 214 4.39 -11.37 13.76
N GLU A 215 4.06 -12.64 14.06
CA GLU A 215 5.02 -13.67 14.44
C GLU A 215 6.06 -13.92 13.34
N LEU A 216 5.66 -13.84 12.08
CA LEU A 216 6.56 -13.95 10.93
C LEU A 216 7.55 -12.79 10.82
N GLY A 217 7.26 -11.67 11.50
CA GLY A 217 8.11 -10.49 11.53
C GLY A 217 8.03 -9.65 10.25
N VAL A 218 6.83 -9.51 9.66
CA VAL A 218 6.59 -8.55 8.57
C VAL A 218 6.67 -7.12 9.12
N THR A 219 7.02 -6.15 8.27
CA THR A 219 7.15 -4.75 8.67
C THR A 219 5.79 -4.14 9.01
N GLY A 220 4.76 -4.43 8.19
CA GLY A 220 3.41 -3.93 8.42
C GLY A 220 2.34 -4.78 7.76
N VAL A 221 1.12 -4.64 8.25
CA VAL A 221 -0.08 -5.27 7.69
C VAL A 221 -1.08 -4.19 7.32
N ILE A 222 -1.64 -4.29 6.13
CA ILE A 222 -2.64 -3.38 5.56
C ILE A 222 -3.99 -4.07 5.62
N THR A 223 -4.94 -3.47 6.34
CA THR A 223 -6.28 -4.02 6.57
C THR A 223 -7.38 -2.99 6.28
N ASN A 224 -8.55 -3.45 5.83
CA ASN A 224 -9.75 -2.63 5.71
C ASN A 224 -10.40 -2.32 7.07
N ASP A 225 -10.13 -3.15 8.08
CA ASP A 225 -10.66 -2.96 9.43
C ASP A 225 -9.53 -2.86 10.46
N PRO A 226 -9.01 -1.67 10.73
CA PRO A 226 -7.92 -1.47 11.69
C PRO A 226 -8.25 -1.91 13.12
N ARG A 227 -9.52 -2.12 13.49
CA ARG A 227 -9.92 -2.63 14.80
C ARG A 227 -9.41 -4.06 15.04
N LEU A 228 -9.10 -4.80 13.96
CA LEU A 228 -8.51 -6.14 14.01
C LEU A 228 -7.11 -6.19 14.63
N PHE A 229 -6.41 -5.06 14.73
CA PHE A 229 -5.13 -4.97 15.43
C PHE A 229 -5.26 -5.01 16.97
N GLY A 230 -6.49 -4.95 17.49
CA GLY A 230 -6.73 -4.81 18.93
C GLY A 230 -6.47 -3.40 19.45
N ALA A 231 -6.85 -3.16 20.71
CA ALA A 231 -6.62 -1.86 21.33
C ALA A 231 -5.11 -1.56 21.43
N PRO A 232 -4.66 -0.30 21.19
CA PRO A 232 -3.29 0.10 21.42
C PRO A 232 -2.92 -0.18 22.88
N GLY A 233 -1.93 -1.04 23.11
CA GLY A 233 -1.46 -1.37 24.47
C GLY A 233 -1.99 -2.65 25.11
N ALA A 234 -2.76 -3.49 24.43
CA ALA A 234 -3.06 -4.84 24.86
C ALA A 234 -1.85 -5.74 24.59
N GLU A 235 -0.78 -5.59 25.39
CA GLU A 235 0.26 -6.61 25.46
C GLU A 235 -0.40 -7.91 25.93
N ALA A 236 -0.08 -9.02 25.23
CA ALA A 236 -0.51 -10.34 25.64
C ALA A 236 -0.06 -10.60 27.09
N VAL A 237 -1.01 -10.53 28.01
CA VAL A 237 -0.80 -11.07 29.36
C VAL A 237 -0.76 -12.57 29.21
N SER A 238 0.45 -13.11 29.19
CA SER A 238 0.77 -14.53 29.25
C SER A 238 0.43 -15.13 30.60
#